data_1b8fdec596389d3dbf788cfd380067ec
#
_entry.id   1b8fdec596389d3dbf788cfd380067ec
#
_cell.length_a   1.000
_cell.length_b   1.000
_cell.length_c   1.000
_cell.angle_alpha   90.00
_cell.angle_beta   90.00
_cell.angle_gamma   90.00
#
_symmetry.space_group_name_H-M   'P 1'
#
loop_
_entity.id
_entity.type
_entity.pdbx_description
1 polymer ?
#
loop_
_entity_poly.entity_id
_entity_poly.type
_entity_poly.pdbx_seq_one_letter_code
_entity_poly.pdbx_strand_id
1 'polypeptide(L)'
;TTLFRSHGWVGFSHCTIFNDGKGNWYYASQARLPKSVDNAIMLGHVRSIRWTKDGWPLVMPERYGAVPQVAITEEELIGNWEHIDLSYSYGVQKESATMTLAADHTITEGTWKGGTWSYDAEQQILTANGIDLYLQREVDWEASPRTPTIVYAAYGSNHKTYWGKKVK
;
A
#
# COMPACT_ATOMS: atom_id res chain seq x y z
N THR A 1 -7.25 -4.93 11.19
CA THR A 1 -6.47 -4.87 9.95
C THR A 1 -7.24 -4.10 8.92
N THR A 2 -6.57 -3.19 8.29
CA THR A 2 -7.14 -2.28 7.31
C THR A 2 -7.06 -2.90 5.94
N LEU A 3 -8.17 -2.97 5.23
CA LEU A 3 -8.25 -3.11 3.80
C LEU A 3 -8.87 -1.85 3.22
N PHE A 4 -8.63 -1.59 1.95
CA PHE A 4 -9.09 -0.36 1.31
C PHE A 4 -10.62 -0.28 1.22
N ARG A 5 -11.31 -1.40 0.91
CA ARG A 5 -12.74 -1.44 0.61
C ARG A 5 -13.52 -2.49 1.38
N SER A 6 -12.88 -3.38 2.11
CA SER A 6 -13.56 -4.49 2.80
C SER A 6 -13.18 -4.55 4.27
N HIS A 7 -14.03 -5.19 5.08
CA HIS A 7 -13.79 -5.40 6.51
C HIS A 7 -12.71 -6.43 6.83
N GLY A 8 -12.03 -6.88 5.85
CA GLY A 8 -10.75 -7.46 5.83
C GLY A 8 -10.44 -8.58 6.79
N TRP A 9 -9.18 -8.84 6.80
CA TRP A 9 -8.57 -9.87 7.58
C TRP A 9 -8.35 -9.40 9.03
N VAL A 10 -8.51 -10.32 9.99
CA VAL A 10 -8.30 -10.04 11.42
C VAL A 10 -7.19 -10.94 11.98
N GLY A 11 -6.62 -10.54 13.11
CA GLY A 11 -5.67 -11.36 13.85
C GLY A 11 -4.38 -11.65 13.10
N PHE A 12 -3.80 -10.67 12.41
CA PHE A 12 -2.46 -10.81 11.83
C PHE A 12 -1.46 -11.11 12.92
N SER A 13 -0.72 -12.20 12.75
CA SER A 13 0.28 -12.65 13.72
C SER A 13 1.29 -13.60 13.08
N HIS A 14 2.28 -14.03 13.89
CA HIS A 14 3.30 -15.00 13.49
C HIS A 14 3.94 -14.60 12.17
N CYS A 15 4.66 -13.48 12.19
CA CYS A 15 5.30 -12.96 10.98
C CYS A 15 6.78 -13.30 10.91
N THR A 16 7.27 -13.34 9.69
CA THR A 16 8.70 -13.41 9.37
C THR A 16 9.00 -12.59 8.13
N ILE A 17 10.27 -12.21 7.97
CA ILE A 17 10.80 -11.56 6.77
C ILE A 17 11.81 -12.51 6.14
N PHE A 18 11.74 -12.66 4.82
CA PHE A 18 12.67 -13.49 4.05
C PHE A 18 12.96 -12.85 2.69
N ASN A 19 14.03 -13.31 2.05
CA ASN A 19 14.37 -12.93 0.68
C ASN A 19 14.47 -14.17 -0.22
N ASP A 20 14.36 -13.93 -1.54
CA ASP A 20 14.41 -15.00 -2.55
C ASP A 20 15.83 -15.26 -3.09
N GLY A 21 16.85 -14.65 -2.52
CA GLY A 21 18.24 -14.71 -3.00
C GLY A 21 18.50 -13.90 -4.29
N LYS A 22 17.50 -13.19 -4.81
CA LYS A 22 17.59 -12.34 -6.03
C LYS A 22 17.37 -10.86 -5.75
N GLY A 23 17.34 -10.48 -4.46
CA GLY A 23 17.15 -9.10 -4.01
C GLY A 23 15.70 -8.73 -3.66
N ASN A 24 14.74 -9.61 -3.88
CA ASN A 24 13.36 -9.36 -3.47
C ASN A 24 13.14 -9.78 -2.02
N TRP A 25 12.42 -8.95 -1.28
CA TRP A 25 12.11 -9.17 0.12
C TRP A 25 10.62 -9.32 0.33
N TYR A 26 10.25 -10.20 1.25
CA TYR A 26 8.87 -10.56 1.53
C TYR A 26 8.59 -10.61 3.02
N TYR A 27 7.38 -10.25 3.37
CA TYR A 27 6.78 -10.40 4.69
C TYR A 27 5.75 -11.53 4.62
N ALA A 28 5.95 -12.58 5.40
CA ALA A 28 4.98 -13.65 5.57
C ALA A 28 4.30 -13.51 6.92
N SER A 29 3.00 -13.70 6.97
CA SER A 29 2.20 -13.71 8.18
C SER A 29 1.02 -14.64 8.03
N GLN A 30 0.29 -14.87 9.13
CA GLN A 30 -1.04 -15.47 9.07
C GLN A 30 -2.11 -14.41 9.36
N ALA A 31 -3.31 -14.67 8.88
CA ALA A 31 -4.51 -13.90 9.21
C ALA A 31 -5.74 -14.79 9.14
N ARG A 32 -6.85 -14.32 9.70
CA ARG A 32 -8.13 -15.01 9.70
C ARG A 32 -9.18 -14.17 8.99
N LEU A 33 -10.18 -14.84 8.43
CA LEU A 33 -11.40 -14.17 7.99
C LEU A 33 -12.17 -13.63 9.22
N PRO A 34 -12.98 -12.57 9.06
CA PRO A 34 -13.86 -12.08 10.13
C PRO A 34 -14.77 -13.21 10.66
N LYS A 35 -15.18 -13.09 11.93
CA LYS A 35 -16.09 -14.08 12.56
C LYS A 35 -17.41 -14.27 11.82
N SER A 36 -17.87 -13.23 11.13
CA SER A 36 -19.08 -13.26 10.31
C SER A 36 -18.98 -14.19 9.09
N VAL A 37 -17.76 -14.58 8.71
CA VAL A 37 -17.51 -15.52 7.59
C VAL A 37 -17.00 -16.84 8.13
N ASP A 38 -15.76 -16.90 8.55
CA ASP A 38 -15.11 -18.03 9.22
C ASP A 38 -13.75 -17.55 9.78
N ASN A 39 -13.57 -17.63 11.08
CA ASN A 39 -12.30 -17.26 11.71
C ASN A 39 -11.55 -18.42 12.37
N ALA A 40 -12.00 -19.63 12.18
CA ALA A 40 -11.33 -20.82 12.70
C ALA A 40 -10.05 -21.14 11.91
N ILE A 41 -10.05 -20.83 10.60
CA ILE A 41 -8.95 -21.16 9.69
C ILE A 41 -7.99 -19.99 9.64
N MET A 42 -6.70 -20.28 9.85
CA MET A 42 -5.61 -19.33 9.61
C MET A 42 -5.09 -19.51 8.19
N LEU A 43 -5.03 -18.42 7.47
CA LEU A 43 -4.54 -18.37 6.09
C LEU A 43 -3.19 -17.68 6.03
N GLY A 44 -2.26 -18.24 5.28
CA GLY A 44 -0.97 -17.64 5.02
C GLY A 44 -1.09 -16.41 4.12
N HIS A 45 -0.38 -15.35 4.46
CA HIS A 45 -0.28 -14.13 3.67
C HIS A 45 1.18 -13.83 3.38
N VAL A 46 1.48 -13.56 2.12
CA VAL A 46 2.78 -13.05 1.69
C VAL A 46 2.57 -11.67 1.08
N ARG A 47 3.43 -10.74 1.42
CA ARG A 47 3.44 -9.38 0.88
C ARG A 47 4.87 -9.00 0.52
N SER A 48 5.04 -8.20 -0.52
CA SER A 48 6.35 -7.65 -0.85
C SER A 48 6.79 -6.63 0.18
N ILE A 49 8.11 -6.45 0.31
CA ILE A 49 8.72 -5.39 1.09
C ILE A 49 9.53 -4.52 0.14
N ARG A 50 9.40 -3.20 0.29
CA ARG A 50 10.37 -2.23 -0.20
C ARG A 50 11.12 -1.62 0.97
N TRP A 51 12.39 -1.29 0.74
CA TRP A 51 13.21 -0.62 1.73
C TRP A 51 13.25 0.88 1.46
N THR A 52 13.10 1.69 2.51
CA THR A 52 13.31 3.13 2.37
C THR A 52 14.78 3.44 2.11
N LYS A 53 15.08 4.66 1.68
CA LYS A 53 16.46 5.16 1.53
C LYS A 53 17.28 5.03 2.82
N ASP A 54 16.60 5.10 3.97
CA ASP A 54 17.20 5.00 5.31
C ASP A 54 17.19 3.56 5.87
N GLY A 55 16.80 2.57 5.07
CA GLY A 55 16.84 1.15 5.44
C GLY A 55 15.66 0.66 6.28
N TRP A 56 14.50 1.35 6.28
CA TRP A 56 13.29 0.86 6.92
C TRP A 56 12.50 -0.07 6.00
N PRO A 57 12.02 -1.22 6.50
CA PRO A 57 11.17 -2.12 5.71
C PRO A 57 9.75 -1.57 5.61
N LEU A 58 9.24 -1.45 4.41
CA LEU A 58 7.87 -1.07 4.10
C LEU A 58 7.12 -2.27 3.54
N VAL A 59 6.19 -2.82 4.31
CA VAL A 59 5.32 -3.92 3.85
C VAL A 59 4.25 -3.36 2.94
N MET A 60 4.15 -3.88 1.72
CA MET A 60 3.16 -3.44 0.74
C MET A 60 1.74 -3.77 1.18
N PRO A 61 0.75 -2.96 0.80
CA PRO A 61 -0.62 -3.10 1.28
C PRO A 61 -1.34 -4.34 0.77
N GLU A 62 -1.02 -4.78 -0.45
CA GLU A 62 -1.66 -5.94 -1.08
C GLU A 62 -0.86 -7.22 -0.91
N ARG A 63 -1.52 -8.38 -0.98
CA ARG A 63 -0.85 -9.68 -1.01
C ARG A 63 -0.07 -9.83 -2.30
N TYR A 64 1.07 -10.51 -2.22
CA TYR A 64 1.92 -10.78 -3.37
C TYR A 64 1.18 -11.56 -4.47
N GLY A 65 1.09 -10.97 -5.65
CA GLY A 65 0.41 -11.53 -6.81
C GLY A 65 1.34 -11.87 -7.98
N ALA A 66 2.65 -11.80 -7.79
CA ALA A 66 3.67 -12.05 -8.81
C ALA A 66 3.50 -11.17 -10.08
N VAL A 67 3.03 -9.94 -9.92
CA VAL A 67 2.87 -9.01 -11.04
C VAL A 67 4.26 -8.58 -11.54
N PRO A 68 4.52 -8.61 -12.86
CA PRO A 68 5.76 -8.09 -13.42
C PRO A 68 5.99 -6.63 -13.03
N GLN A 69 7.18 -6.32 -12.52
CA GLN A 69 7.56 -4.97 -12.09
C GLN A 69 8.08 -4.15 -13.28
N VAL A 70 7.22 -3.86 -14.25
CA VAL A 70 7.50 -2.91 -15.34
C VAL A 70 7.53 -1.50 -14.75
N ALA A 71 8.43 -0.65 -15.24
CA ALA A 71 8.53 0.74 -14.80
C ALA A 71 7.16 1.44 -14.83
N ILE A 72 6.87 2.18 -13.78
CA ILE A 72 5.66 2.99 -13.65
C ILE A 72 5.95 4.33 -14.31
N THR A 73 5.06 4.81 -15.17
CA THR A 73 5.18 6.15 -15.76
C THR A 73 4.46 7.19 -14.91
N GLU A 74 4.82 8.45 -15.07
CA GLU A 74 4.19 9.54 -14.32
C GLU A 74 2.71 9.67 -14.65
N GLU A 75 2.33 9.47 -15.92
CA GLU A 75 0.94 9.53 -16.37
C GLU A 75 0.05 8.48 -15.67
N GLU A 76 0.61 7.31 -15.34
CA GLU A 76 -0.11 6.27 -14.61
C GLU A 76 -0.45 6.69 -13.16
N LEU A 77 0.25 7.68 -12.62
CA LEU A 77 0.01 8.15 -11.24
C LEU A 77 -1.13 9.13 -11.14
N ILE A 78 -1.44 9.84 -12.22
CA ILE A 78 -2.51 10.86 -12.27
C ILE A 78 -3.88 10.21 -12.03
N GLY A 79 -4.72 10.86 -11.20
CA GLY A 79 -6.09 10.45 -10.89
C GLY A 79 -6.24 9.96 -9.45
N ASN A 80 -7.24 9.10 -9.22
CA ASN A 80 -7.71 8.76 -7.89
C ASN A 80 -6.91 7.63 -7.23
N TRP A 81 -6.66 7.81 -5.96
CA TRP A 81 -6.02 6.85 -5.07
C TRP A 81 -6.87 6.64 -3.82
N GLU A 82 -6.91 5.44 -3.32
CA GLU A 82 -7.29 5.15 -1.94
C GLU A 82 -6.06 5.31 -1.07
N HIS A 83 -6.14 6.18 -0.08
CA HIS A 83 -5.07 6.53 0.84
C HIS A 83 -5.47 6.23 2.28
N ILE A 84 -4.59 5.62 3.05
CA ILE A 84 -4.82 5.28 4.46
C ILE A 84 -3.66 5.80 5.31
N ASP A 85 -4.00 6.60 6.33
CA ASP A 85 -3.12 6.89 7.47
C ASP A 85 -3.21 5.71 8.45
N LEU A 86 -2.14 4.95 8.60
CA LEU A 86 -2.06 3.76 9.47
C LEU A 86 -1.71 4.12 10.92
N SER A 87 -1.70 5.38 11.31
CA SER A 87 -1.45 5.77 12.69
C SER A 87 -2.40 5.04 13.63
N TYR A 88 -1.88 4.63 14.80
CA TYR A 88 -2.64 3.85 15.76
C TYR A 88 -3.85 4.63 16.30
N SER A 89 -4.98 3.95 16.36
CA SER A 89 -6.17 4.41 17.09
C SER A 89 -6.80 3.20 17.76
N TYR A 90 -6.98 3.26 19.07
CA TYR A 90 -7.51 2.15 19.85
C TYR A 90 -8.95 1.82 19.41
N GLY A 91 -9.19 0.55 19.14
CA GLY A 91 -10.53 0.03 18.81
C GLY A 91 -11.12 0.52 17.48
N VAL A 92 -10.34 1.23 16.66
CA VAL A 92 -10.80 1.77 15.38
C VAL A 92 -10.06 1.09 14.24
N GLN A 93 -10.82 0.54 13.29
CA GLN A 93 -10.28 0.14 12.00
C GLN A 93 -10.13 1.40 11.12
N LYS A 94 -8.95 1.57 10.54
CA LYS A 94 -8.72 2.67 9.60
C LYS A 94 -9.37 2.34 8.25
N GLU A 95 -9.99 3.35 7.66
CA GLU A 95 -10.58 3.30 6.34
C GLU A 95 -9.78 4.18 5.37
N SER A 96 -9.88 3.87 4.07
CA SER A 96 -9.26 4.69 3.05
C SER A 96 -10.05 5.98 2.83
N ALA A 97 -9.32 7.04 2.50
CA ALA A 97 -9.87 8.27 1.95
C ALA A 97 -9.40 8.43 0.51
N THR A 98 -10.21 9.06 -0.32
CA THR A 98 -9.77 9.40 -1.68
C THR A 98 -8.65 10.44 -1.61
N MET A 99 -7.64 10.25 -2.43
CA MET A 99 -6.60 11.24 -2.73
C MET A 99 -6.49 11.35 -4.24
N THR A 100 -6.57 12.56 -4.78
CA THR A 100 -6.50 12.78 -6.24
C THR A 100 -5.25 13.55 -6.61
N LEU A 101 -4.43 12.94 -7.47
CA LEU A 101 -3.23 13.54 -8.05
C LEU A 101 -3.59 14.14 -9.42
N ALA A 102 -3.42 15.44 -9.58
CA ALA A 102 -3.70 16.13 -10.85
C ALA A 102 -2.43 16.25 -11.71
N ALA A 103 -2.61 16.39 -13.02
CA ALA A 103 -1.51 16.47 -13.99
C ALA A 103 -0.63 17.73 -13.83
N ASP A 104 -1.11 18.75 -13.13
CA ASP A 104 -0.35 19.95 -12.77
C ASP A 104 0.47 19.79 -11.50
N HIS A 105 0.66 18.55 -11.02
CA HIS A 105 1.39 18.21 -9.80
C HIS A 105 0.74 18.70 -8.50
N THR A 106 -0.57 19.04 -8.52
CA THR A 106 -1.32 19.37 -7.31
C THR A 106 -2.07 18.16 -6.77
N ILE A 107 -2.38 18.18 -5.47
CA ILE A 107 -3.27 17.20 -4.81
C ILE A 107 -4.62 17.90 -4.61
N THR A 108 -5.65 17.42 -5.32
CA THR A 108 -6.94 18.11 -5.38
C THR A 108 -7.97 17.60 -4.39
N GLU A 109 -7.77 16.37 -3.85
CA GLU A 109 -8.67 15.76 -2.87
C GLU A 109 -7.92 15.01 -1.77
N GLY A 110 -8.61 14.74 -0.66
CA GLY A 110 -8.12 13.94 0.46
C GLY A 110 -7.42 14.76 1.53
N THR A 111 -6.79 14.04 2.47
CA THR A 111 -6.11 14.63 3.64
C THR A 111 -5.00 15.62 3.26
N TRP A 112 -4.38 15.42 2.10
CA TRP A 112 -3.29 16.25 1.60
C TRP A 112 -3.72 17.24 0.52
N LYS A 113 -5.02 17.52 0.41
CA LYS A 113 -5.57 18.52 -0.52
C LYS A 113 -4.86 19.87 -0.39
N GLY A 114 -4.48 20.44 -1.53
CA GLY A 114 -3.72 21.69 -1.61
C GLY A 114 -2.20 21.50 -1.52
N GLY A 115 -1.73 20.28 -1.27
CA GLY A 115 -0.32 19.91 -1.40
C GLY A 115 0.09 19.68 -2.84
N THR A 116 1.36 19.35 -3.03
CA THR A 116 1.94 19.03 -4.33
C THR A 116 2.52 17.62 -4.34
N TRP A 117 2.76 17.11 -5.55
CA TRP A 117 3.44 15.83 -5.74
C TRP A 117 4.51 15.94 -6.82
N SER A 118 5.48 15.03 -6.77
CA SER A 118 6.51 14.84 -7.80
C SER A 118 6.87 13.36 -7.89
N TYR A 119 7.50 12.95 -8.98
CA TYR A 119 7.82 11.55 -9.22
C TYR A 119 9.27 11.35 -9.64
N ASP A 120 9.96 10.44 -8.97
CA ASP A 120 11.27 9.92 -9.33
C ASP A 120 11.08 8.56 -10.04
N ALA A 121 11.15 8.58 -11.36
CA ALA A 121 10.93 7.40 -12.19
C ALA A 121 12.06 6.36 -12.06
N GLU A 122 13.28 6.76 -11.73
CA GLU A 122 14.41 5.85 -11.54
C GLU A 122 14.24 5.03 -10.25
N GLN A 123 13.85 5.69 -9.17
CA GLN A 123 13.66 5.05 -7.89
C GLN A 123 12.23 4.52 -7.68
N GLN A 124 11.29 4.83 -8.57
CA GLN A 124 9.87 4.51 -8.43
C GLN A 124 9.30 5.05 -7.11
N ILE A 125 9.59 6.32 -6.82
CA ILE A 125 9.15 7.02 -5.63
C ILE A 125 8.29 8.21 -6.03
N LEU A 126 7.06 8.24 -5.53
CA LEU A 126 6.15 9.37 -5.60
C LEU A 126 6.28 10.18 -4.31
N THR A 127 6.78 11.39 -4.38
CA THR A 127 6.79 12.29 -3.21
C THR A 127 5.49 13.10 -3.21
N ALA A 128 4.65 12.92 -2.21
CA ALA A 128 3.39 13.64 -2.06
C ALA A 128 3.33 14.32 -0.70
N ASN A 129 3.02 15.62 -0.69
CA ASN A 129 3.01 16.46 0.51
C ASN A 129 4.30 16.32 1.35
N GLY A 130 5.46 16.18 0.69
CA GLY A 130 6.78 16.03 1.31
C GLY A 130 7.06 14.64 1.91
N ILE A 131 6.24 13.63 1.62
CA ILE A 131 6.42 12.26 2.08
C ILE A 131 6.71 11.35 0.89
N ASP A 132 7.77 10.55 1.00
CA ASP A 132 8.15 9.57 -0.03
C ASP A 132 7.26 8.32 0.04
N LEU A 133 6.55 8.06 -1.04
CA LEU A 133 5.66 6.92 -1.24
C LEU A 133 6.34 5.93 -2.19
N TYR A 134 6.70 4.78 -1.69
CA TYR A 134 7.45 3.76 -2.43
C TYR A 134 6.47 2.91 -3.24
N LEU A 135 6.48 3.06 -4.54
CA LEU A 135 5.52 2.45 -5.46
C LEU A 135 5.89 1.02 -5.83
N GLN A 136 4.87 0.21 -6.08
CA GLN A 136 5.01 -1.14 -6.63
C GLN A 136 3.76 -1.53 -7.41
N ARG A 137 3.91 -2.36 -8.46
CA ARG A 137 2.78 -3.00 -9.12
C ARG A 137 2.35 -4.22 -8.32
N GLU A 138 1.04 -4.36 -8.15
CA GLU A 138 0.46 -5.50 -7.44
C GLU A 138 -0.95 -5.81 -7.97
N VAL A 139 -1.51 -6.93 -7.55
CA VAL A 139 -2.90 -7.29 -7.84
C VAL A 139 -3.82 -6.55 -6.87
N ASP A 140 -4.86 -5.90 -7.38
CA ASP A 140 -5.98 -5.47 -6.55
C ASP A 140 -6.83 -6.71 -6.18
N TRP A 141 -6.59 -7.23 -4.98
CA TRP A 141 -7.27 -8.42 -4.47
C TRP A 141 -8.73 -8.17 -4.08
N GLU A 142 -9.14 -6.90 -3.99
CA GLU A 142 -10.51 -6.50 -3.68
C GLU A 142 -11.35 -6.24 -4.94
N ALA A 143 -10.72 -6.13 -6.10
CA ALA A 143 -11.42 -5.97 -7.37
C ALA A 143 -12.05 -7.31 -7.84
N SER A 144 -13.16 -7.21 -8.56
CA SER A 144 -13.81 -8.35 -9.22
C SER A 144 -14.14 -7.98 -10.68
N PRO A 145 -13.48 -8.59 -11.67
CA PRO A 145 -12.34 -9.48 -11.55
C PRO A 145 -11.08 -8.80 -10.96
N ARG A 146 -10.19 -9.61 -10.41
CA ARG A 146 -8.90 -9.11 -9.92
C ARG A 146 -8.09 -8.55 -11.07
N THR A 147 -7.51 -7.37 -10.87
CA THR A 147 -6.76 -6.63 -11.90
C THR A 147 -5.44 -6.11 -11.34
N PRO A 148 -4.41 -5.94 -12.18
CA PRO A 148 -3.20 -5.23 -11.76
C PRO A 148 -3.51 -3.78 -11.40
N THR A 149 -2.82 -3.29 -10.38
CA THR A 149 -2.88 -1.89 -9.93
C THR A 149 -1.49 -1.43 -9.47
N ILE A 150 -1.40 -0.18 -9.09
CA ILE A 150 -0.22 0.40 -8.44
C ILE A 150 -0.56 0.62 -6.98
N VAL A 151 0.34 0.21 -6.09
CA VAL A 151 0.23 0.42 -4.66
C VAL A 151 1.44 1.14 -4.13
N TYR A 152 1.32 1.74 -2.96
CA TYR A 152 2.46 2.27 -2.23
C TYR A 152 2.40 1.97 -0.73
N ALA A 153 3.58 1.97 -0.14
CA ALA A 153 3.76 2.08 1.29
C ALA A 153 4.72 3.22 1.60
N ALA A 154 4.55 3.86 2.75
CA ALA A 154 5.37 4.99 3.15
C ALA A 154 5.58 5.05 4.67
N TYR A 155 6.72 5.65 5.05
CA TYR A 155 7.00 6.06 6.41
C TYR A 155 7.43 7.53 6.38
N GLY A 156 6.60 8.40 6.93
CA GLY A 156 6.82 9.84 6.92
C GLY A 156 7.71 10.32 8.06
N SER A 157 8.34 11.48 7.88
CA SER A 157 9.11 12.18 8.93
C SER A 157 8.29 12.54 10.16
N ASN A 158 6.96 12.51 10.04
CA ASN A 158 6.00 12.66 11.14
C ASN A 158 5.77 11.34 11.92
N HIS A 159 6.60 10.31 11.68
CA HIS A 159 6.53 8.99 12.30
C HIS A 159 5.23 8.21 12.03
N LYS A 160 4.52 8.56 10.96
CA LYS A 160 3.34 7.85 10.50
C LYS A 160 3.66 6.96 9.31
N THR A 161 2.95 5.85 9.22
CA THR A 161 2.97 4.98 8.04
C THR A 161 1.70 5.17 7.22
N TYR A 162 1.84 5.00 5.90
CA TYR A 162 0.75 5.19 4.97
C TYR A 162 0.72 4.05 3.96
N TRP A 163 -0.48 3.69 3.55
CA TRP A 163 -0.72 2.81 2.42
C TRP A 163 -1.58 3.50 1.37
N GLY A 164 -1.38 3.15 0.12
CA GLY A 164 -2.25 3.59 -0.94
C GLY A 164 -2.38 2.58 -2.06
N LYS A 165 -3.46 2.74 -2.80
CA LYS A 165 -3.81 1.94 -3.97
C LYS A 165 -4.44 2.81 -5.03
N LYS A 166 -3.93 2.70 -6.27
CA LYS A 166 -4.49 3.39 -7.43
C LYS A 166 -5.88 2.85 -7.73
N VAL A 167 -6.85 3.73 -7.89
CA VAL A 167 -8.20 3.40 -8.32
C VAL A 167 -8.27 3.51 -9.85
N LYS A 168 -8.90 2.54 -10.49
CA LYS A 168 -9.17 2.56 -11.93
C LYS A 168 -10.44 3.33 -12.25
#